data_ab5f35e61235e3eea0a9e11c00cdceb2
#
_entry.id   ab5f35e61235e3eea0a9e11c00cdceb2
#
_cell.length_a   1.000
_cell.length_b   1.000
_cell.length_c   1.000
_cell.angle_alpha   90.00
_cell.angle_beta   90.00
_cell.angle_gamma   90.00
#
_symmetry.space_group_name_H-M   'P 1'
#
loop_
_entity.id
_entity.type
_entity.pdbx_description
1 polymer ?
#
loop_
_entity_poly.entity_id
_entity_poly.type
_entity_poly.pdbx_seq_one_letter_code
_entity_poly.pdbx_strand_id
1 'polypeptide(L)'
;MQLLTFTLTGMDYGISLENVESIESKMNVVVVPTSPANIRGIIRLHGEILPVFSLASRFGLGNIAVDNLVVVNVGGMKLALEVEKVKEIVDVEDSRVLPMPTLMSGQQCCFNDVASCQKELIVMLDVKSLVSQEEQAAIRKMISDN
;
A
#
# COMPACT_ATOMS: atom_id res chain seq x y z
N MET A 1 8.18 16.70 4.46
CA MET A 1 7.92 15.25 4.25
C MET A 1 7.54 15.01 2.80
N GLN A 2 8.20 14.05 2.18
CA GLN A 2 7.87 13.69 0.79
C GLN A 2 6.93 12.49 0.78
N LEU A 3 5.87 12.59 -0.01
CA LEU A 3 4.87 11.55 -0.17
C LEU A 3 4.79 11.12 -1.63
N LEU A 4 4.74 9.82 -1.85
CA LEU A 4 4.33 9.27 -3.14
C LEU A 4 2.80 9.22 -3.14
N THR A 5 2.17 9.87 -4.11
CA THR A 5 0.72 9.88 -4.21
C THR A 5 0.23 8.95 -5.31
N PHE A 6 -0.92 8.34 -5.04
CA PHE A 6 -1.57 7.44 -5.99
C PHE A 6 -3.08 7.50 -5.78
N THR A 7 -3.83 6.97 -6.72
CA THR A 7 -5.28 6.96 -6.64
C THR A 7 -5.81 5.55 -6.41
N LEU A 8 -6.92 5.50 -5.69
CA LEU A 8 -7.80 4.33 -5.56
C LEU A 8 -9.23 4.84 -5.63
N THR A 9 -10.00 4.37 -6.60
CA THR A 9 -11.39 4.78 -6.82
C THR A 9 -11.59 6.29 -6.83
N GLY A 10 -10.67 6.99 -7.47
CA GLY A 10 -10.74 8.45 -7.62
C GLY A 10 -10.31 9.26 -6.41
N MET A 11 -9.88 8.61 -5.33
CA MET A 11 -9.37 9.29 -4.14
C MET A 11 -7.85 9.25 -4.10
N ASP A 12 -7.26 10.31 -3.56
CA ASP A 12 -5.81 10.43 -3.44
C ASP A 12 -5.33 9.87 -2.11
N TYR A 13 -4.30 9.03 -2.19
CA TYR A 13 -3.61 8.45 -1.04
C TYR A 13 -2.14 8.77 -1.14
N GLY A 14 -1.46 8.76 -0.01
CA GLY A 14 -0.03 9.02 0.04
C GLY A 14 0.69 8.05 0.96
N ILE A 15 1.92 7.73 0.58
CA ILE A 15 2.83 6.91 1.37
C ILE A 15 4.12 7.70 1.53
N SER A 16 4.71 7.70 2.73
CA SER A 16 6.02 8.32 2.93
C SER A 16 7.02 7.73 1.95
N LEU A 17 7.72 8.59 1.22
CA LEU A 17 8.66 8.16 0.19
C LEU A 17 9.78 7.29 0.77
N GLU A 18 10.14 7.48 2.03
CA GLU A 18 11.18 6.68 2.68
C GLU A 18 10.81 5.20 2.79
N ASN A 19 9.52 4.86 2.71
CA ASN A 19 9.06 3.47 2.76
C ASN A 19 8.97 2.83 1.38
N VAL A 20 9.14 3.60 0.31
CA VAL A 20 8.99 3.12 -1.06
C VAL A 20 10.33 2.62 -1.57
N GLU A 21 10.36 1.35 -2.02
CA GLU A 21 11.54 0.76 -2.65
C GLU A 21 11.57 1.03 -4.15
N SER A 22 10.42 0.82 -4.82
CA SER A 22 10.32 1.06 -6.26
C SER A 22 8.87 1.20 -6.68
N ILE A 23 8.68 1.71 -7.90
CA ILE A 23 7.37 1.84 -8.54
C ILE A 23 7.45 1.07 -9.83
N GLU A 24 6.54 0.12 -10.03
CA GLU A 24 6.54 -0.75 -11.20
C GLU A 24 5.22 -0.64 -11.96
N SER A 25 5.26 -0.96 -13.24
CA SER A 25 4.04 -1.16 -14.01
C SER A 25 3.38 -2.47 -13.57
N LYS A 26 2.08 -2.61 -13.84
CA LYS A 26 1.37 -3.83 -13.50
C LYS A 26 2.07 -5.06 -14.11
N MET A 27 2.04 -6.16 -13.40
CA MET A 27 2.62 -7.42 -13.80
C MET A 27 1.62 -8.54 -13.66
N ASN A 28 1.89 -9.66 -14.34
CA ASN A 28 1.10 -10.86 -14.13
C ASN A 28 1.37 -11.42 -12.74
N VAL A 29 0.31 -11.59 -11.98
CA VAL A 29 0.38 -12.11 -10.62
C VAL A 29 0.09 -13.61 -10.65
N VAL A 30 0.98 -14.38 -10.05
CA VAL A 30 0.77 -15.82 -9.90
C VAL A 30 -0.07 -16.04 -8.65
N VAL A 31 -1.29 -16.53 -8.85
CA VAL A 31 -2.22 -16.75 -7.74
C VAL A 31 -1.79 -17.97 -6.94
N VAL A 32 -1.67 -17.79 -5.62
CA VAL A 32 -1.36 -18.87 -4.69
C VAL A 32 -2.64 -19.25 -3.97
N PRO A 33 -3.12 -20.51 -4.12
CA PRO A 33 -4.45 -20.88 -3.60
C PRO A 33 -4.67 -20.68 -2.11
N THR A 34 -3.59 -20.75 -1.32
CA THR A 34 -3.69 -20.62 0.14
C THR A 34 -3.18 -19.26 0.63
N SER A 35 -3.24 -18.24 -0.20
CA SER A 35 -2.77 -16.91 0.16
C SER A 35 -3.51 -16.35 1.37
N PRO A 36 -2.82 -15.65 2.28
CA PRO A 36 -3.48 -14.89 3.34
C PRO A 36 -4.44 -13.85 2.78
N ALA A 37 -5.33 -13.35 3.64
CA ALA A 37 -6.28 -12.31 3.26
C ALA A 37 -5.56 -11.11 2.64
N ASN A 38 -6.16 -10.54 1.59
CA ASN A 38 -5.66 -9.36 0.85
C ASN A 38 -4.39 -9.61 0.04
N ILE A 39 -3.83 -10.80 0.09
CA ILE A 39 -2.70 -11.20 -0.76
C ILE A 39 -3.26 -11.88 -2.00
N ARG A 40 -3.04 -11.27 -3.16
CA ARG A 40 -3.52 -11.82 -4.44
C ARG A 40 -2.65 -12.96 -4.94
N GLY A 41 -1.39 -12.94 -4.61
CA GLY A 41 -0.45 -13.93 -5.07
C GLY A 41 0.97 -13.41 -4.95
N ILE A 42 1.81 -13.81 -5.88
CA ILE A 42 3.23 -13.44 -5.89
C ILE A 42 3.65 -12.95 -7.26
N ILE A 43 4.70 -12.13 -7.29
CA ILE A 43 5.39 -11.74 -8.53
C ILE A 43 6.88 -12.01 -8.35
N ARG A 44 7.57 -12.11 -9.48
CA ARG A 44 9.03 -12.15 -9.48
C ARG A 44 9.53 -10.80 -9.99
N LEU A 45 10.32 -10.12 -9.17
CA LEU A 45 10.86 -8.81 -9.49
C LEU A 45 12.35 -8.80 -9.17
N HIS A 46 13.20 -8.55 -10.16
CA HIS A 46 14.65 -8.48 -10.01
C HIS A 46 15.23 -9.71 -9.29
N GLY A 47 14.69 -10.89 -9.62
CA GLY A 47 15.14 -12.15 -9.03
C GLY A 47 14.56 -12.46 -7.66
N GLU A 48 13.74 -11.59 -7.10
CA GLU A 48 13.09 -11.81 -5.81
C GLU A 48 11.62 -12.16 -6.01
N ILE A 49 11.09 -12.98 -5.12
CA ILE A 49 9.66 -13.28 -5.07
C ILE A 49 9.01 -12.36 -4.06
N LEU A 50 8.04 -11.57 -4.50
CA LEU A 50 7.34 -10.62 -3.65
C LEU A 50 5.86 -10.95 -3.58
N PRO A 51 5.24 -10.84 -2.39
CA PRO A 51 3.79 -10.94 -2.27
C PRO A 51 3.13 -9.70 -2.85
N VAL A 52 1.97 -9.89 -3.48
CA VAL A 52 1.17 -8.81 -4.05
C VAL A 52 -0.02 -8.56 -3.14
N PHE A 53 -0.07 -7.36 -2.58
CA PHE A 53 -1.08 -6.94 -1.63
C PHE A 53 -2.11 -6.06 -2.32
N SER A 54 -3.40 -6.39 -2.16
CA SER A 54 -4.48 -5.60 -2.74
C SER A 54 -4.98 -4.58 -1.72
N LEU A 55 -4.66 -3.31 -1.95
CA LEU A 55 -5.18 -2.22 -1.13
C LEU A 55 -6.71 -2.12 -1.27
N ALA A 56 -7.22 -2.34 -2.48
CA ALA A 56 -8.66 -2.30 -2.70
C ALA A 56 -9.38 -3.34 -1.85
N SER A 57 -8.85 -4.55 -1.78
CA SER A 57 -9.41 -5.60 -0.93
C SER A 57 -9.34 -5.22 0.55
N ARG A 58 -8.20 -4.70 0.98
CA ARG A 58 -7.98 -4.32 2.38
C ARG A 58 -8.97 -3.24 2.83
N PHE A 59 -9.31 -2.32 1.93
CA PHE A 59 -10.21 -1.20 2.24
C PHE A 59 -11.66 -1.47 1.84
N GLY A 60 -11.98 -2.65 1.32
CA GLY A 60 -13.34 -2.99 0.94
C GLY A 60 -13.86 -2.23 -0.27
N LEU A 61 -12.99 -1.86 -1.20
CA LEU A 61 -13.36 -1.05 -2.37
C LEU A 61 -13.80 -1.88 -3.57
N GLY A 62 -13.79 -3.20 -3.46
CA GLY A 62 -14.13 -4.07 -4.57
C GLY A 62 -12.98 -4.20 -5.58
N ASN A 63 -13.34 -4.51 -6.82
CA ASN A 63 -12.34 -4.66 -7.89
C ASN A 63 -12.01 -3.30 -8.48
N ILE A 64 -10.71 -3.05 -8.67
CA ILE A 64 -10.22 -1.83 -9.32
C ILE A 64 -9.31 -2.21 -10.49
N ALA A 65 -9.19 -1.30 -11.45
CA ALA A 65 -8.16 -1.43 -12.47
C ALA A 65 -6.82 -1.08 -11.83
N VAL A 66 -5.82 -1.94 -11.98
CA VAL A 66 -4.48 -1.76 -11.40
C VAL A 66 -3.52 -1.42 -12.53
N ASP A 67 -2.94 -0.22 -12.49
CA ASP A 67 -1.94 0.18 -13.47
C ASP A 67 -0.53 0.11 -12.92
N ASN A 68 -0.37 0.26 -11.61
CA ASN A 68 0.96 0.30 -10.99
C ASN A 68 1.04 -0.59 -9.75
N LEU A 69 2.27 -0.98 -9.45
CA LEU A 69 2.62 -1.62 -8.19
C LEU A 69 3.60 -0.71 -7.47
N VAL A 70 3.36 -0.49 -6.19
CA VAL A 70 4.28 0.27 -5.34
C VAL A 70 4.93 -0.72 -4.38
N VAL A 71 6.22 -0.92 -4.53
CA VAL A 71 6.97 -1.84 -3.67
C VAL A 71 7.40 -1.09 -2.42
N VAL A 72 6.97 -1.59 -1.28
CA VAL A 72 7.27 -0.99 0.02
C VAL A 72 7.97 -1.99 0.92
N ASN A 73 8.66 -1.49 1.91
CA ASN A 73 9.33 -2.33 2.92
C ASN A 73 8.56 -2.23 4.23
N VAL A 74 8.13 -3.37 4.74
CA VAL A 74 7.40 -3.47 6.02
C VAL A 74 8.16 -4.43 6.91
N GLY A 75 8.88 -3.89 7.90
CA GLY A 75 9.63 -4.73 8.84
C GLY A 75 10.63 -5.66 8.17
N GLY A 76 11.29 -5.21 7.11
CA GLY A 76 12.25 -6.01 6.36
C GLY A 76 11.63 -6.87 5.26
N MET A 77 10.31 -6.92 5.17
CA MET A 77 9.60 -7.66 4.13
C MET A 77 9.14 -6.70 3.05
N LYS A 78 9.41 -7.03 1.79
CA LYS A 78 8.95 -6.24 0.66
C LYS A 78 7.56 -6.70 0.24
N LEU A 79 6.66 -5.74 0.05
CA LEU A 79 5.31 -5.96 -0.45
C LEU A 79 5.10 -5.16 -1.72
N ALA A 80 4.46 -5.74 -2.72
CA ALA A 80 4.03 -5.01 -3.90
C ALA A 80 2.56 -4.63 -3.72
N LEU A 81 2.30 -3.34 -3.50
CA LEU A 81 0.96 -2.83 -3.30
C LEU A 81 0.31 -2.53 -4.65
N GLU A 82 -0.87 -3.10 -4.89
CA GLU A 82 -1.63 -2.79 -6.09
C GLU A 82 -2.35 -1.48 -5.92
N VAL A 83 -2.08 -0.53 -6.81
CA VAL A 83 -2.75 0.77 -6.83
C VAL A 83 -3.37 1.02 -8.19
N GLU A 84 -4.38 1.88 -8.23
CA GLU A 84 -5.03 2.22 -9.49
C GLU A 84 -4.04 2.92 -10.42
N LYS A 85 -3.42 3.99 -9.93
CA LYS A 85 -2.42 4.74 -10.70
C LYS A 85 -1.57 5.60 -9.77
N VAL A 86 -0.26 5.56 -9.99
CA VAL A 86 0.66 6.48 -9.31
C VAL A 86 0.53 7.86 -9.94
N LYS A 87 0.45 8.90 -9.13
CA LYS A 87 0.35 10.27 -9.61
C LYS A 87 1.70 10.97 -9.61
N GLU A 88 2.18 11.35 -8.42
CA GLU A 88 3.39 12.17 -8.32
C GLU A 88 3.97 12.09 -6.92
N ILE A 89 5.17 12.66 -6.77
CA ILE A 89 5.80 12.84 -5.46
C ILE A 89 5.54 14.29 -5.07
N VAL A 90 4.96 14.51 -3.89
CA VAL A 90 4.69 15.84 -3.36
C VAL A 90 5.47 16.05 -2.08
N ASP A 91 5.87 17.30 -1.85
CA ASP A 91 6.51 17.70 -0.60
C ASP A 91 5.44 18.41 0.24
N VAL A 92 5.16 17.86 1.41
CA VAL A 92 4.13 18.39 2.31
C VAL A 92 4.80 18.91 3.58
N GLU A 93 4.49 20.14 3.94
CA GLU A 93 4.96 20.70 5.20
C GLU A 93 4.31 19.99 6.38
N ASP A 94 5.05 19.78 7.45
CA ASP A 94 4.54 19.08 8.64
C ASP A 94 3.30 19.78 9.21
N SER A 95 3.22 21.10 9.09
CA SER A 95 2.07 21.88 9.55
C SER A 95 0.79 21.57 8.75
N ARG A 96 0.92 20.96 7.58
CA ARG A 96 -0.20 20.58 6.72
C ARG A 96 -0.67 19.16 6.96
N VAL A 97 -0.04 18.44 7.87
CA VAL A 97 -0.42 17.08 8.21
C VAL A 97 -1.30 17.13 9.45
N LEU A 98 -2.52 16.62 9.31
CA LEU A 98 -3.53 16.66 10.36
C LEU A 98 -3.91 15.24 10.75
N PRO A 99 -4.24 15.00 12.03
CA PRO A 99 -4.68 13.67 12.44
C PRO A 99 -6.00 13.32 11.76
N MET A 100 -6.17 12.04 11.46
CA MET A 100 -7.41 11.52 10.90
C MET A 100 -8.54 11.68 11.91
N PRO A 101 -9.72 12.14 11.50
CA PRO A 101 -10.87 12.23 12.40
C PRO A 101 -11.18 10.87 13.04
N THR A 102 -11.51 10.88 14.33
CA THR A 102 -11.74 9.65 15.10
C THR A 102 -12.77 8.73 14.47
N LEU A 103 -13.82 9.29 13.88
CA LEU A 103 -14.87 8.49 13.22
C LEU A 103 -14.33 7.68 12.05
N MET A 104 -13.30 8.18 11.38
CA MET A 104 -12.70 7.49 10.24
C MET A 104 -11.57 6.56 10.67
N SER A 105 -10.89 6.84 11.76
CA SER A 105 -9.75 6.06 12.22
C SER A 105 -10.12 4.84 13.04
N GLY A 106 -11.35 4.76 13.55
CA GLY A 106 -11.73 3.74 14.51
C GLY A 106 -11.65 2.32 13.99
N GLN A 107 -11.78 2.11 12.67
CA GLN A 107 -11.74 0.78 12.07
C GLN A 107 -10.60 0.60 11.09
N GLN A 108 -9.87 1.67 10.79
CA GLN A 108 -8.83 1.67 9.77
C GLN A 108 -7.50 2.07 10.37
N CYS A 109 -6.89 1.14 11.07
CA CYS A 109 -5.64 1.40 11.78
C CYS A 109 -4.47 1.80 10.88
N CYS A 110 -4.60 1.63 9.56
CA CYS A 110 -3.56 1.99 8.60
C CYS A 110 -3.67 3.43 8.07
N PHE A 111 -4.70 4.17 8.48
CA PHE A 111 -4.86 5.58 8.12
C PHE A 111 -4.63 6.43 9.36
N ASN A 112 -3.46 7.06 9.45
CA ASN A 112 -3.12 7.84 10.63
C ASN A 112 -3.39 9.33 10.44
N ASP A 113 -3.10 9.86 9.26
CA ASP A 113 -3.09 11.30 9.03
C ASP A 113 -3.69 11.64 7.68
N VAL A 114 -4.02 12.93 7.53
CA VAL A 114 -4.47 13.51 6.27
C VAL A 114 -3.55 14.68 5.97
N ALA A 115 -2.98 14.71 4.77
CA ALA A 115 -2.17 15.83 4.32
C ALA A 115 -3.00 16.76 3.44
N SER A 116 -2.88 18.06 3.69
CA SER A 116 -3.51 19.08 2.86
C SER A 116 -2.47 19.65 1.91
N CYS A 117 -2.69 19.50 0.60
CA CYS A 117 -1.78 19.96 -0.42
C CYS A 117 -2.57 20.59 -1.56
N GLN A 118 -2.35 21.89 -1.81
CA GLN A 118 -2.99 22.62 -2.91
C GLN A 118 -4.50 22.39 -2.98
N LYS A 119 -5.20 22.54 -1.85
CA LYS A 119 -6.65 22.34 -1.72
C LYS A 119 -7.13 20.91 -1.85
N GLU A 120 -6.22 19.96 -2.04
CA GLU A 120 -6.55 18.54 -2.08
C GLU A 120 -6.22 17.90 -0.75
N LEU A 121 -6.99 16.89 -0.38
CA LEU A 121 -6.72 16.10 0.81
C LEU A 121 -6.15 14.77 0.38
N ILE A 122 -5.03 14.40 0.97
CA ILE A 122 -4.34 13.14 0.70
C ILE A 122 -4.41 12.29 1.97
N VAL A 123 -5.05 11.13 1.87
CA VAL A 123 -5.12 10.20 3.00
C VAL A 123 -3.77 9.49 3.12
N MET A 124 -3.10 9.66 4.26
CA MET A 124 -1.77 9.09 4.46
C MET A 124 -1.89 7.67 5.01
N LEU A 125 -1.27 6.74 4.29
CA LEU A 125 -1.18 5.35 4.71
C LEU A 125 0.05 5.13 5.57
N ASP A 126 -0.14 4.41 6.68
CA ASP A 126 0.97 3.86 7.44
C ASP A 126 1.18 2.42 6.97
N VAL A 127 2.19 2.20 6.12
CA VAL A 127 2.42 0.88 5.56
C VAL A 127 2.75 -0.16 6.62
N LYS A 128 3.31 0.27 7.75
CA LYS A 128 3.63 -0.65 8.84
C LYS A 128 2.39 -1.24 9.50
N SER A 129 1.26 -0.53 9.39
CA SER A 129 -0.02 -0.97 9.95
C SER A 129 -0.88 -1.72 8.97
N LEU A 130 -0.46 -1.85 7.71
CA LEU A 130 -1.22 -2.59 6.69
C LEU A 130 -1.30 -4.08 7.01
N VAL A 131 -0.24 -4.62 7.58
CA VAL A 131 -0.09 -6.05 7.82
C VAL A 131 0.32 -6.27 9.26
N SER A 132 -0.45 -7.05 10.01
CA SER A 132 -0.10 -7.42 11.39
C SER A 132 1.11 -8.36 11.38
N GLN A 133 1.72 -8.56 12.55
CA GLN A 133 2.83 -9.49 12.68
C GLN A 133 2.42 -10.92 12.34
N GLU A 134 1.21 -11.31 12.71
CA GLU A 134 0.68 -12.62 12.37
C GLU A 134 0.50 -12.77 10.86
N GLU A 135 -0.02 -11.73 10.19
CA GLU A 135 -0.16 -11.72 8.75
C GLU A 135 1.19 -11.76 8.06
N GLN A 136 2.18 -11.03 8.58
CA GLN A 136 3.54 -11.08 8.05
C GLN A 136 4.13 -12.48 8.12
N ALA A 137 3.92 -13.18 9.25
CA ALA A 137 4.40 -14.55 9.40
C ALA A 137 3.74 -15.48 8.39
N ALA A 138 2.43 -15.34 8.18
CA ALA A 138 1.69 -16.13 7.20
C ALA A 138 2.19 -15.87 5.76
N ILE A 139 2.48 -14.61 5.44
CA ILE A 139 3.00 -14.25 4.12
C ILE A 139 4.38 -14.84 3.90
N ARG A 140 5.26 -14.76 4.91
CA ARG A 140 6.61 -15.33 4.80
C ARG A 140 6.56 -16.84 4.60
N LYS A 141 5.64 -17.51 5.28
CA LYS A 141 5.46 -18.94 5.11
C LYS A 141 5.00 -19.26 3.69
N MET A 142 4.05 -18.50 3.16
CA MET A 142 3.59 -18.67 1.79
C MET A 142 4.74 -18.57 0.79
N ILE A 143 5.60 -17.56 0.96
CA ILE A 143 6.74 -17.34 0.06
C ILE A 143 7.75 -18.46 0.16
N SER A 144 8.06 -18.92 1.38
CA SER A 144 9.04 -19.99 1.55
C SER A 144 8.53 -21.34 1.04
N ASP A 145 7.21 -21.54 1.00
CA ASP A 145 6.61 -22.76 0.47
C ASP A 145 6.52 -22.74 -1.07
N ASN A 146 6.83 -21.61 -1.67
CA ASN A 146 6.84 -21.44 -3.11
C ASN A 146 8.19 -20.91 -3.57
#